data_dd4d01e0af363033844f98a659f1e175
#
_entry.id   dd4d01e0af363033844f98a659f1e175
#
_cell.length_a   1.000
_cell.length_b   1.000
_cell.length_c   1.000
_cell.angle_alpha   90.00
_cell.angle_beta   90.00
_cell.angle_gamma   90.00
#
_symmetry.space_group_name_H-M   'P 1'
#
loop_
_entity.id
_entity.type
_entity.pdbx_description
1 polymer ?
#
loop_
_entity_poly.entity_id
_entity_poly.type
_entity_poly.pdbx_seq_one_letter_code
_entity_poly.pdbx_strand_id
1 'polypeptide(L)'
;MDVQKYVEKGASKEKIGLRGAMPPGVLFAVYDSQTGNPDYIPPEYLDIPELLDELVEYVNTTDDHPLIVAAVVHYQLVTIHPFEDGNGRTARLLSGYILDINGYGFNGIGSLEEYFAYDINEYYESIQMGLPVLYYAGRNNPPHPEVWVNYFLRMVLLYSNKICELSESSTEDEVSGSLSYLKGKEKELLLFLIKRYKGEFTPIEVSREMGVTNKTIINRL
;
A
#
# COMPACT_ATOMS: atom_id res chain seq x y z
N MET A 1 10.84 9.89 -3.99
CA MET A 1 10.21 10.93 -4.83
C MET A 1 9.46 10.36 -6.03
N ASP A 2 10.01 9.40 -6.77
CA ASP A 2 9.33 8.82 -7.94
C ASP A 2 8.05 8.06 -7.61
N VAL A 3 8.00 7.38 -6.46
CA VAL A 3 6.80 6.63 -6.01
C VAL A 3 5.59 7.54 -5.87
N GLN A 4 5.72 8.67 -5.17
CA GLN A 4 4.63 9.64 -5.00
C GLN A 4 4.11 10.17 -6.34
N LYS A 5 4.98 10.37 -7.32
CA LYS A 5 4.62 10.78 -8.68
C LYS A 5 3.72 9.77 -9.40
N TYR A 6 3.89 8.48 -9.14
CA TYR A 6 3.02 7.43 -9.68
C TYR A 6 1.69 7.35 -8.93
N VAL A 7 1.73 7.51 -7.62
CA VAL A 7 0.55 7.53 -6.74
C VAL A 7 -0.37 8.70 -7.08
N GLU A 8 0.21 9.87 -7.38
CA GLU A 8 -0.49 11.11 -7.74
C GLU A 8 -0.63 11.30 -9.26
N LYS A 9 -0.78 10.22 -10.01
CA LYS A 9 -0.96 10.29 -11.47
C LYS A 9 -2.20 11.13 -11.82
N GLY A 10 -1.97 12.29 -12.43
CA GLY A 10 -3.00 13.28 -12.77
C GLY A 10 -3.07 14.49 -11.83
N ALA A 11 -2.33 14.51 -10.72
CA ALA A 11 -2.16 15.71 -9.92
C ALA A 11 -1.39 16.80 -10.68
N SER A 12 -1.58 18.06 -10.28
CA SER A 12 -0.79 19.16 -10.82
C SER A 12 0.70 18.95 -10.49
N LYS A 13 1.60 19.35 -11.41
CA LYS A 13 3.06 19.20 -11.18
C LYS A 13 3.55 19.91 -9.92
N GLU A 14 2.83 20.92 -9.45
CA GLU A 14 3.14 21.69 -8.24
C GLU A 14 2.95 20.89 -6.95
N LYS A 15 2.11 19.83 -6.99
CA LYS A 15 1.85 18.95 -5.84
C LYS A 15 2.76 17.71 -5.79
N ILE A 16 3.63 17.55 -6.79
CA ILE A 16 4.58 16.43 -6.86
C ILE A 16 5.89 16.83 -6.21
N GLY A 17 6.30 16.11 -5.19
CA GLY A 17 7.55 16.32 -4.45
C GLY A 17 7.30 16.64 -2.99
N LEU A 18 8.38 16.94 -2.27
CA LEU A 18 8.28 17.31 -0.86
C LEU A 18 7.52 18.64 -0.74
N ARG A 19 6.65 18.73 0.28
CA ARG A 19 5.96 19.98 0.59
C ARG A 19 6.95 21.06 0.99
N GLY A 20 6.62 22.29 0.63
CA GLY A 20 7.46 23.47 0.87
C GLY A 20 6.99 24.31 2.04
N ALA A 21 7.57 25.50 2.15
CA ALA A 21 7.23 26.50 3.14
C ALA A 21 5.77 26.95 2.97
N MET A 22 5.08 27.08 4.10
CA MET A 22 3.76 27.72 4.15
C MET A 22 3.90 29.25 4.22
N PRO A 23 2.86 30.00 3.81
CA PRO A 23 2.85 31.46 3.99
C PRO A 23 3.07 31.85 5.46
N PRO A 24 3.67 33.01 5.73
CA PRO A 24 3.90 33.47 7.10
C PRO A 24 2.63 33.43 7.95
N GLY A 25 2.72 32.82 9.14
CA GLY A 25 1.60 32.66 10.07
C GLY A 25 0.64 31.52 9.76
N VAL A 26 0.93 30.71 8.73
CA VAL A 26 0.14 29.53 8.39
C VAL A 26 0.96 28.27 8.68
N LEU A 27 0.38 27.36 9.47
CA LEU A 27 0.95 26.03 9.69
C LEU A 27 0.36 25.04 8.70
N PHE A 28 1.20 24.13 8.21
CA PHE A 28 0.70 22.97 7.48
C PHE A 28 0.02 22.01 8.47
N ALA A 29 -1.21 21.61 8.17
CA ALA A 29 -1.94 20.66 8.98
C ALA A 29 -2.69 19.66 8.12
N VAL A 30 -2.87 18.45 8.63
CA VAL A 30 -3.82 17.46 8.11
C VAL A 30 -5.16 17.76 8.75
N TYR A 31 -6.20 17.85 7.92
CA TYR A 31 -7.54 18.18 8.37
C TYR A 31 -8.45 16.98 8.28
N ASP A 32 -9.28 16.79 9.27
CA ASP A 32 -10.40 15.87 9.21
C ASP A 32 -11.38 16.33 8.11
N SER A 33 -11.65 15.44 7.17
CA SER A 33 -12.49 15.75 6.01
C SER A 33 -13.97 15.97 6.32
N GLN A 34 -14.44 15.53 7.50
CA GLN A 34 -15.84 15.65 7.93
C GLN A 34 -16.06 16.91 8.76
N THR A 35 -15.14 17.19 9.66
CA THR A 35 -15.28 18.33 10.61
C THR A 35 -14.57 19.58 10.14
N GLY A 36 -13.59 19.47 9.23
CA GLY A 36 -12.74 20.56 8.79
C GLY A 36 -11.77 21.08 9.88
N ASN A 37 -11.67 20.37 11.00
CA ASN A 37 -10.74 20.71 12.07
C ASN A 37 -9.34 20.12 11.78
N PRO A 38 -8.27 20.78 12.24
CA PRO A 38 -6.94 20.19 12.15
C PRO A 38 -6.86 18.96 13.08
N ASP A 39 -6.48 17.84 12.49
CA ASP A 39 -6.35 16.55 13.15
C ASP A 39 -4.89 16.24 13.52
N TYR A 40 -3.95 16.70 12.70
CA TYR A 40 -2.54 16.49 12.89
C TYR A 40 -1.70 17.62 12.32
N ILE A 41 -0.69 18.08 13.06
CA ILE A 41 0.34 19.01 12.60
C ILE A 41 1.63 18.24 12.41
N PRO A 42 2.06 17.96 11.15
CA PRO A 42 3.32 17.29 10.89
C PRO A 42 4.53 18.20 11.12
N PRO A 43 5.78 17.64 11.09
CA PRO A 43 6.99 18.42 11.29
C PRO A 43 7.11 19.58 10.30
N GLU A 44 7.97 20.53 10.62
CA GLU A 44 8.30 21.62 9.70
C GLU A 44 8.91 21.10 8.40
N TYR A 45 8.67 21.78 7.30
CA TYR A 45 9.15 21.35 5.99
C TYR A 45 10.68 21.24 5.91
N LEU A 46 11.42 21.99 6.73
CA LEU A 46 12.88 21.95 6.80
C LEU A 46 13.41 20.64 7.41
N ASP A 47 12.64 20.02 8.28
CA ASP A 47 13.03 18.79 8.96
C ASP A 47 12.78 17.53 8.12
N ILE A 48 11.94 17.65 7.07
CA ILE A 48 11.53 16.51 6.25
C ILE A 48 12.72 15.76 5.62
N PRO A 49 13.71 16.42 5.01
CA PRO A 49 14.83 15.69 4.39
C PRO A 49 15.58 14.82 5.41
N GLU A 50 15.90 15.36 6.59
CA GLU A 50 16.63 14.63 7.64
C GLU A 50 15.80 13.44 8.14
N LEU A 51 14.51 13.63 8.43
CA LEU A 51 13.62 12.55 8.87
C LEU A 51 13.46 11.44 7.82
N LEU A 52 13.44 11.78 6.54
CA LEU A 52 13.40 10.79 5.46
C LEU A 52 14.74 10.06 5.32
N ASP A 53 15.87 10.76 5.49
CA ASP A 53 17.19 10.14 5.44
C ASP A 53 17.36 9.14 6.60
N GLU A 54 16.94 9.49 7.82
CA GLU A 54 16.90 8.58 8.97
C GLU A 54 16.03 7.35 8.69
N LEU A 55 14.85 7.52 8.09
CA LEU A 55 13.97 6.42 7.73
C LEU A 55 14.62 5.50 6.68
N VAL A 56 15.28 6.06 5.68
CA VAL A 56 16.02 5.30 4.66
C VAL A 56 17.20 4.56 5.27
N GLU A 57 17.94 5.18 6.18
CA GLU A 57 19.04 4.55 6.91
C GLU A 57 18.53 3.36 7.73
N TYR A 58 17.44 3.54 8.49
CA TYR A 58 16.80 2.45 9.22
C TYR A 58 16.47 1.27 8.30
N VAL A 59 15.79 1.50 7.20
CA VAL A 59 15.39 0.43 6.25
C VAL A 59 16.61 -0.33 5.71
N ASN A 60 17.74 0.37 5.49
CA ASN A 60 18.93 -0.23 4.89
C ASN A 60 19.84 -0.93 5.90
N THR A 61 19.72 -0.63 7.19
CA THR A 61 20.67 -1.09 8.22
C THR A 61 20.05 -1.97 9.30
N THR A 62 18.72 -2.00 9.41
CA THR A 62 18.04 -2.77 10.46
C THR A 62 18.07 -4.27 10.19
N ASP A 63 18.20 -5.05 11.27
CA ASP A 63 17.99 -6.50 11.27
C ASP A 63 16.56 -6.89 11.70
N ASP A 64 15.66 -5.93 11.81
CA ASP A 64 14.28 -6.18 12.18
C ASP A 64 13.55 -7.05 11.14
N HIS A 65 12.55 -7.79 11.61
CA HIS A 65 11.75 -8.63 10.73
C HIS A 65 11.00 -7.77 9.68
N PRO A 66 10.93 -8.16 8.39
CA PRO A 66 10.31 -7.37 7.32
C PRO A 66 8.89 -6.87 7.60
N LEU A 67 8.10 -7.63 8.34
CA LEU A 67 6.76 -7.20 8.78
C LEU A 67 6.83 -5.98 9.72
N ILE A 68 7.84 -5.92 10.59
CA ILE A 68 8.07 -4.78 11.48
C ILE A 68 8.58 -3.58 10.67
N VAL A 69 9.54 -3.81 9.77
CA VAL A 69 10.06 -2.75 8.89
C VAL A 69 8.93 -2.13 8.07
N ALA A 70 8.05 -2.94 7.50
CA ALA A 70 6.89 -2.44 6.74
C ALA A 70 5.94 -1.61 7.62
N ALA A 71 5.68 -2.05 8.85
CA ALA A 71 4.85 -1.31 9.80
C ALA A 71 5.49 0.04 10.18
N VAL A 72 6.79 0.06 10.48
CA VAL A 72 7.55 1.26 10.82
C VAL A 72 7.57 2.26 9.66
N VAL A 73 7.88 1.79 8.45
CA VAL A 73 7.89 2.64 7.24
C VAL A 73 6.53 3.27 6.99
N HIS A 74 5.46 2.50 7.13
CA HIS A 74 4.11 3.04 6.99
C HIS A 74 3.85 4.16 8.01
N TYR A 75 4.09 3.89 9.28
CA TYR A 75 3.88 4.83 10.37
C TYR A 75 4.70 6.11 10.17
N GLN A 76 6.00 5.97 9.92
CA GLN A 76 6.89 7.11 9.78
C GLN A 76 6.51 7.99 8.57
N LEU A 77 6.17 7.41 7.42
CA LEU A 77 5.75 8.19 6.26
C LEU A 77 4.45 8.97 6.51
N VAL A 78 3.49 8.36 7.19
CA VAL A 78 2.24 9.06 7.55
C VAL A 78 2.51 10.17 8.59
N THR A 79 3.45 9.95 9.50
CA THR A 79 3.82 10.90 10.56
C THR A 79 4.67 12.07 10.03
N ILE A 80 5.70 11.79 9.25
CA ILE A 80 6.55 12.81 8.60
C ILE A 80 5.69 13.66 7.63
N HIS A 81 4.74 13.01 6.97
CA HIS A 81 3.81 13.64 6.04
C HIS A 81 4.54 14.51 5.00
N PRO A 82 5.47 13.92 4.22
CA PRO A 82 6.41 14.68 3.44
C PRO A 82 5.83 15.38 2.22
N PHE A 83 4.62 15.03 1.79
CA PHE A 83 3.99 15.54 0.58
C PHE A 83 2.77 16.39 0.92
N GLU A 84 2.32 17.23 -0.02
CA GLU A 84 1.05 17.95 0.14
C GLU A 84 -0.16 17.02 0.04
N ASP A 85 -0.05 15.95 -0.78
CA ASP A 85 -1.07 14.92 -0.94
C ASP A 85 -0.42 13.55 -1.20
N GLY A 86 -1.19 12.48 -1.02
CA GLY A 86 -0.76 11.11 -1.32
C GLY A 86 0.10 10.42 -0.26
N ASN A 87 0.28 11.01 0.93
CA ASN A 87 1.10 10.42 2.00
C ASN A 87 0.62 9.02 2.40
N GLY A 88 -0.66 8.84 2.67
CA GLY A 88 -1.24 7.55 3.04
C GLY A 88 -1.12 6.51 1.91
N ARG A 89 -1.39 6.91 0.66
CA ARG A 89 -1.23 6.03 -0.52
C ARG A 89 0.22 5.62 -0.72
N THR A 90 1.16 6.55 -0.57
CA THR A 90 2.60 6.27 -0.66
C THR A 90 3.06 5.35 0.46
N ALA A 91 2.61 5.57 1.69
CA ALA A 91 2.93 4.73 2.84
C ALA A 91 2.45 3.29 2.63
N ARG A 92 1.21 3.11 2.18
CA ARG A 92 0.65 1.78 1.87
C ARG A 92 1.41 1.07 0.75
N LEU A 93 1.73 1.80 -0.32
CA LEU A 93 2.48 1.23 -1.44
C LEU A 93 3.90 0.80 -1.02
N LEU A 94 4.62 1.63 -0.26
CA LEU A 94 5.99 1.30 0.18
C LEU A 94 6.01 0.18 1.21
N SER A 95 5.08 0.16 2.16
CA SER A 95 4.97 -0.98 3.08
C SER A 95 4.64 -2.28 2.36
N GLY A 96 3.72 -2.25 1.38
CA GLY A 96 3.43 -3.40 0.52
C GLY A 96 4.65 -3.85 -0.28
N TYR A 97 5.40 -2.93 -0.87
CA TYR A 97 6.64 -3.24 -1.59
C TYR A 97 7.69 -3.90 -0.70
N ILE A 98 7.87 -3.43 0.54
CA ILE A 98 8.79 -4.07 1.50
C ILE A 98 8.35 -5.51 1.79
N LEU A 99 7.05 -5.76 1.93
CA LEU A 99 6.52 -7.11 2.10
C LEU A 99 6.82 -7.97 0.87
N ASP A 100 6.55 -7.45 -0.34
CA ASP A 100 6.75 -8.18 -1.60
C ASP A 100 8.20 -8.63 -1.81
N ILE A 101 9.17 -7.71 -1.67
CA ILE A 101 10.59 -8.05 -1.90
C ILE A 101 11.18 -9.00 -0.86
N ASN A 102 10.54 -9.13 0.30
CA ASN A 102 10.93 -10.03 1.37
C ASN A 102 10.13 -11.34 1.42
N GLY A 103 9.31 -11.63 0.40
CA GLY A 103 8.56 -12.87 0.28
C GLY A 103 7.27 -12.94 1.10
N TYR A 104 6.83 -11.81 1.67
CA TYR A 104 5.56 -11.66 2.38
C TYR A 104 4.48 -11.00 1.52
N GLY A 105 4.77 -10.76 0.25
CA GLY A 105 3.81 -10.22 -0.69
C GLY A 105 2.82 -11.28 -1.18
N PHE A 106 1.74 -10.81 -1.74
CA PHE A 106 0.62 -11.65 -2.16
C PHE A 106 0.53 -11.81 -3.68
N ASN A 107 1.66 -11.64 -4.39
CA ASN A 107 1.77 -11.80 -5.85
C ASN A 107 0.70 -11.01 -6.66
N GLY A 108 0.34 -9.82 -6.17
CA GLY A 108 -0.67 -8.98 -6.80
C GLY A 108 -2.13 -9.43 -6.57
N ILE A 109 -2.36 -10.41 -5.71
CA ILE A 109 -3.71 -10.86 -5.36
C ILE A 109 -4.26 -9.94 -4.26
N GLY A 110 -4.93 -8.85 -4.66
CA GLY A 110 -5.53 -7.90 -3.74
C GLY A 110 -4.56 -6.89 -3.12
N SER A 111 -5.00 -6.16 -2.11
CA SER A 111 -4.25 -5.09 -1.45
C SER A 111 -4.60 -5.02 0.04
N LEU A 112 -3.61 -4.72 0.88
CA LEU A 112 -3.84 -4.38 2.29
C LEU A 112 -4.73 -3.13 2.45
N GLU A 113 -4.84 -2.30 1.43
CA GLU A 113 -5.66 -1.07 1.46
C GLU A 113 -7.12 -1.36 1.78
N GLU A 114 -7.68 -2.46 1.29
CA GLU A 114 -9.04 -2.90 1.58
C GLU A 114 -9.25 -3.12 3.10
N TYR A 115 -8.25 -3.68 3.78
CA TYR A 115 -8.33 -3.96 5.21
C TYR A 115 -8.15 -2.69 6.05
N PHE A 116 -7.29 -1.76 5.65
CA PHE A 116 -7.18 -0.45 6.29
C PHE A 116 -8.44 0.40 6.11
N ALA A 117 -9.14 0.25 4.99
CA ALA A 117 -10.38 0.96 4.71
C ALA A 117 -11.61 0.37 5.41
N TYR A 118 -11.55 -0.89 5.88
CA TYR A 118 -12.68 -1.56 6.52
C TYR A 118 -13.14 -0.87 7.80
N ASP A 119 -12.18 -0.45 8.64
CA ASP A 119 -12.42 0.39 9.79
C ASP A 119 -11.40 1.53 9.82
N ILE A 120 -11.74 2.62 9.17
CA ILE A 120 -10.87 3.78 9.04
C ILE A 120 -10.64 4.48 10.40
N ASN A 121 -11.57 4.38 11.34
CA ASN A 121 -11.42 4.96 12.66
C ASN A 121 -10.38 4.19 13.46
N GLU A 122 -10.46 2.85 13.47
CA GLU A 122 -9.46 2.01 14.13
C GLU A 122 -8.05 2.23 13.54
N TYR A 123 -7.96 2.43 12.22
CA TYR A 123 -6.70 2.78 11.57
C TYR A 123 -6.11 4.09 12.12
N TYR A 124 -6.90 5.16 12.20
CA TYR A 124 -6.42 6.44 12.73
C TYR A 124 -6.12 6.38 14.23
N GLU A 125 -6.95 5.72 15.03
CA GLU A 125 -6.71 5.51 16.47
C GLU A 125 -5.41 4.73 16.70
N SER A 126 -5.13 3.73 15.88
CA SER A 126 -3.90 2.92 15.97
C SER A 126 -2.65 3.73 15.60
N ILE A 127 -2.72 4.62 14.61
CA ILE A 127 -1.63 5.54 14.26
C ILE A 127 -1.42 6.57 15.37
N GLN A 128 -2.50 7.06 15.98
CA GLN A 128 -2.45 8.07 17.03
C GLN A 128 -1.90 7.51 18.36
N MET A 129 -2.08 6.21 18.63
CA MET A 129 -1.56 5.49 19.80
C MET A 129 -1.92 6.16 21.14
N GLY A 130 -3.07 6.82 21.23
CA GLY A 130 -3.51 7.56 22.41
C GLY A 130 -2.78 8.90 22.64
N LEU A 131 -1.90 9.32 21.73
CA LEU A 131 -1.30 10.64 21.79
C LEU A 131 -2.34 11.74 21.55
N PRO A 132 -2.19 12.91 22.17
CA PRO A 132 -3.08 14.05 21.93
C PRO A 132 -3.09 14.43 20.44
N VAL A 133 -4.24 14.89 19.97
CA VAL A 133 -4.37 15.54 18.66
C VAL A 133 -3.38 16.71 18.57
N LEU A 134 -2.82 16.95 17.40
CA LEU A 134 -1.82 17.97 17.10
C LEU A 134 -0.45 17.77 17.77
N TYR A 135 -0.20 16.62 18.38
CA TYR A 135 1.05 16.37 19.08
C TYR A 135 2.06 15.61 18.19
N TYR A 136 2.96 16.34 17.53
CA TYR A 136 4.01 15.72 16.72
C TYR A 136 5.18 15.18 17.56
N ALA A 137 5.67 15.94 18.54
CA ALA A 137 6.91 15.61 19.27
C ALA A 137 6.94 14.22 19.94
N GLY A 138 5.80 13.59 20.19
CA GLY A 138 5.72 12.22 20.68
C GLY A 138 5.63 11.17 19.57
N ARG A 139 5.40 11.58 18.32
CA ARG A 139 5.15 10.64 17.22
C ARG A 139 6.42 10.13 16.56
N ASN A 140 7.53 10.82 16.62
CA ASN A 140 8.83 10.32 16.18
C ASN A 140 9.37 9.21 17.08
N ASN A 141 8.98 9.20 18.37
CA ASN A 141 9.31 8.15 19.34
C ASN A 141 8.07 7.90 20.23
N PRO A 142 7.02 7.25 19.72
CA PRO A 142 5.76 7.09 20.43
C PRO A 142 5.93 6.18 21.67
N PRO A 143 5.21 6.49 22.76
CA PRO A 143 5.32 5.72 24.01
C PRO A 143 4.73 4.30 23.90
N HIS A 144 3.87 4.05 22.93
CA HIS A 144 3.13 2.79 22.75
C HIS A 144 3.17 2.31 21.29
N PRO A 145 4.38 2.08 20.70
CA PRO A 145 4.50 1.67 19.30
C PRO A 145 3.86 0.30 19.02
N GLU A 146 3.70 -0.52 20.06
CA GLU A 146 3.03 -1.81 19.99
C GLU A 146 1.56 -1.71 19.55
N VAL A 147 0.89 -0.61 19.79
CA VAL A 147 -0.51 -0.39 19.36
C VAL A 147 -0.59 -0.39 17.83
N TRP A 148 0.24 0.40 17.18
CA TRP A 148 0.30 0.44 15.73
C TRP A 148 0.82 -0.87 15.13
N VAL A 149 1.93 -1.40 15.66
CA VAL A 149 2.53 -2.63 15.13
C VAL A 149 1.55 -3.79 15.22
N ASN A 150 0.84 -3.96 16.34
CA ASN A 150 -0.16 -5.01 16.49
C ASN A 150 -1.33 -4.83 15.51
N TYR A 151 -1.80 -3.60 15.31
CA TYR A 151 -2.82 -3.32 14.31
C TYR A 151 -2.35 -3.72 12.91
N PHE A 152 -1.17 -3.26 12.49
CA PHE A 152 -0.61 -3.56 11.17
C PHE A 152 -0.45 -5.08 10.95
N LEU A 153 0.13 -5.79 11.91
CA LEU A 153 0.30 -7.24 11.85
C LEU A 153 -1.04 -7.99 11.79
N ARG A 154 -2.05 -7.50 12.50
CA ARG A 154 -3.40 -8.06 12.43
C ARG A 154 -4.00 -7.89 11.03
N MET A 155 -3.84 -6.73 10.39
CA MET A 155 -4.30 -6.51 9.02
C MET A 155 -3.60 -7.45 8.03
N VAL A 156 -2.28 -7.62 8.15
CA VAL A 156 -1.53 -8.58 7.34
C VAL A 156 -2.03 -10.02 7.57
N LEU A 157 -2.28 -10.41 8.81
CA LEU A 157 -2.79 -11.74 9.16
C LEU A 157 -4.19 -11.99 8.57
N LEU A 158 -5.10 -11.04 8.73
CA LEU A 158 -6.46 -11.15 8.18
C LEU A 158 -6.42 -11.31 6.66
N TYR A 159 -5.58 -10.52 5.99
CA TYR A 159 -5.40 -10.61 4.57
C TYR A 159 -4.80 -11.95 4.13
N SER A 160 -3.75 -12.41 4.82
CA SER A 160 -3.12 -13.72 4.56
C SER A 160 -4.12 -14.87 4.71
N ASN A 161 -4.93 -14.86 5.76
CA ASN A 161 -5.98 -15.87 5.96
C ASN A 161 -6.99 -15.85 4.81
N LYS A 162 -7.40 -14.66 4.34
CA LYS A 162 -8.32 -14.54 3.22
C LYS A 162 -7.73 -15.11 1.93
N ILE A 163 -6.45 -14.86 1.66
CA ILE A 163 -5.76 -15.45 0.51
C ILE A 163 -5.67 -16.98 0.62
N CYS A 164 -5.37 -17.52 1.80
CA CYS A 164 -5.37 -18.97 2.04
C CYS A 164 -6.77 -19.58 1.79
N GLU A 165 -7.82 -18.99 2.35
CA GLU A 165 -9.21 -19.42 2.11
C GLU A 165 -9.55 -19.45 0.61
N LEU A 166 -9.21 -18.37 -0.11
CA LEU A 166 -9.43 -18.29 -1.55
C LEU A 166 -8.63 -19.32 -2.34
N SER A 167 -7.42 -19.66 -1.90
CA SER A 167 -6.59 -20.68 -2.55
C SER A 167 -7.08 -22.10 -2.28
N GLU A 168 -7.64 -22.35 -1.11
CA GLU A 168 -8.20 -23.67 -0.72
C GLU A 168 -9.60 -23.89 -1.33
N SER A 169 -10.40 -22.84 -1.45
CA SER A 169 -11.75 -22.89 -2.00
C SER A 169 -11.82 -22.89 -3.52
N SER A 170 -10.69 -22.70 -4.21
CA SER A 170 -10.64 -22.65 -5.67
C SER A 170 -10.84 -24.04 -6.30
N THR A 171 -12.05 -24.56 -6.23
CA THR A 171 -12.55 -25.54 -7.20
C THR A 171 -12.78 -24.85 -8.54
N GLU A 172 -12.65 -25.57 -9.66
CA GLU A 172 -12.80 -25.00 -11.02
C GLU A 172 -14.14 -24.21 -11.16
N ASP A 173 -15.18 -24.59 -10.42
CA ASP A 173 -16.49 -23.94 -10.43
C ASP A 173 -16.51 -22.59 -9.71
N GLU A 174 -15.77 -22.42 -8.61
CA GLU A 174 -15.70 -21.15 -7.86
C GLU A 174 -14.81 -20.12 -8.56
N VAL A 175 -13.68 -20.54 -9.14
CA VAL A 175 -12.86 -19.68 -10.02
C VAL A 175 -13.71 -19.23 -11.20
N SER A 176 -14.51 -20.12 -11.77
CA SER A 176 -15.44 -19.78 -12.85
C SER A 176 -16.52 -18.78 -12.42
N GLY A 177 -17.02 -18.85 -11.19
CA GLY A 177 -17.99 -17.92 -10.60
C GLY A 177 -17.38 -16.53 -10.36
N SER A 178 -16.19 -16.48 -9.78
CA SER A 178 -15.44 -15.22 -9.52
C SER A 178 -15.08 -14.48 -10.81
N LEU A 179 -15.00 -15.18 -11.94
CA LEU A 179 -14.70 -14.61 -13.26
C LEU A 179 -15.97 -14.33 -14.11
N SER A 180 -17.13 -14.24 -13.48
CA SER A 180 -18.41 -14.00 -14.15
C SER A 180 -18.49 -12.66 -14.92
N TYR A 181 -17.66 -11.68 -14.56
CA TYR A 181 -17.55 -10.37 -15.21
C TYR A 181 -16.75 -10.41 -16.53
N LEU A 182 -15.97 -11.47 -16.77
CA LEU A 182 -15.20 -11.62 -18.01
C LEU A 182 -16.06 -12.23 -19.12
N LYS A 183 -15.84 -11.77 -20.36
CA LYS A 183 -16.47 -12.36 -21.55
C LYS A 183 -15.92 -13.76 -21.79
N GLY A 184 -16.72 -14.64 -22.41
CA GLY A 184 -16.43 -16.06 -22.52
C GLY A 184 -15.01 -16.42 -22.97
N LYS A 185 -14.46 -15.69 -23.98
CA LYS A 185 -13.11 -15.97 -24.51
C LYS A 185 -11.97 -15.43 -23.62
N GLU A 186 -12.20 -14.35 -22.90
CA GLU A 186 -11.26 -13.79 -21.91
C GLU A 186 -11.20 -14.72 -20.69
N LYS A 187 -12.37 -15.19 -20.24
CA LYS A 187 -12.49 -16.17 -19.17
C LYS A 187 -11.80 -17.48 -19.50
N GLU A 188 -11.98 -18.01 -20.73
CA GLU A 188 -11.33 -19.22 -21.22
C GLU A 188 -9.81 -19.08 -21.20
N LEU A 189 -9.27 -17.94 -21.66
CA LEU A 189 -7.83 -17.66 -21.62
C LEU A 189 -7.31 -17.62 -20.19
N LEU A 190 -7.99 -16.90 -19.29
CA LEU A 190 -7.55 -16.76 -17.91
C LEU A 190 -7.56 -18.10 -17.16
N LEU A 191 -8.62 -18.89 -17.32
CA LEU A 191 -8.67 -20.26 -16.75
C LEU A 191 -7.56 -21.17 -17.30
N PHE A 192 -7.26 -21.06 -18.59
CA PHE A 192 -6.15 -21.78 -19.19
C PHE A 192 -4.80 -21.37 -18.59
N LEU A 193 -4.56 -20.06 -18.41
CA LEU A 193 -3.33 -19.53 -17.82
C LEU A 193 -3.15 -19.99 -16.36
N ILE A 194 -4.20 -19.87 -15.54
CA ILE A 194 -4.18 -20.31 -14.15
C ILE A 194 -3.85 -21.80 -14.02
N LYS A 195 -4.43 -22.61 -14.87
CA LYS A 195 -4.25 -24.07 -14.83
C LYS A 195 -2.87 -24.52 -15.33
N ARG A 196 -2.31 -23.83 -16.32
CA ARG A 196 -1.13 -24.29 -17.06
C ARG A 196 0.16 -23.65 -16.60
N TYR A 197 0.12 -22.38 -16.19
CA TYR A 197 1.31 -21.61 -15.86
C TYR A 197 1.32 -21.23 -14.38
N LYS A 198 2.42 -21.56 -13.68
CA LYS A 198 2.66 -21.17 -12.28
C LYS A 198 3.67 -20.01 -12.15
N GLY A 199 4.00 -19.35 -13.25
CA GLY A 199 5.00 -18.29 -13.32
C GLY A 199 4.88 -17.49 -14.61
N GLU A 200 5.99 -16.92 -15.06
CA GLU A 200 6.04 -16.11 -16.28
C GLU A 200 5.69 -16.94 -17.53
N PHE A 201 5.02 -16.31 -18.46
CA PHE A 201 4.68 -16.88 -19.76
C PHE A 201 4.79 -15.81 -20.85
N THR A 202 4.94 -16.22 -22.09
CA THR A 202 4.89 -15.33 -23.24
C THR A 202 3.61 -15.55 -24.07
N PRO A 203 3.06 -14.49 -24.70
CA PRO A 203 1.90 -14.64 -25.59
C PRO A 203 2.12 -15.67 -26.72
N ILE A 204 3.37 -15.87 -27.15
CA ILE A 204 3.71 -16.83 -28.20
C ILE A 204 3.55 -18.28 -27.68
N GLU A 205 4.01 -18.56 -26.46
CA GLU A 205 3.84 -19.88 -25.85
C GLU A 205 2.37 -20.22 -25.67
N VAL A 206 1.60 -19.28 -25.10
CA VAL A 206 0.17 -19.45 -24.90
C VAL A 206 -0.59 -19.64 -26.23
N SER A 207 -0.25 -18.89 -27.27
CA SER A 207 -0.86 -19.00 -28.59
C SER A 207 -0.64 -20.37 -29.22
N ARG A 208 0.58 -20.93 -29.04
CA ARG A 208 0.92 -22.25 -29.56
C ARG A 208 0.15 -23.36 -28.84
N GLU A 209 0.05 -23.29 -27.51
CA GLU A 209 -0.67 -24.30 -26.73
C GLU A 209 -2.19 -24.22 -26.90
N MET A 210 -2.76 -23.02 -27.03
CA MET A 210 -4.19 -22.86 -27.29
C MET A 210 -4.62 -22.99 -28.76
N GLY A 211 -3.66 -23.13 -29.69
CA GLY A 211 -3.95 -23.24 -31.11
C GLY A 211 -4.56 -21.99 -31.75
N VAL A 212 -4.28 -20.83 -31.19
CA VAL A 212 -4.77 -19.52 -31.67
C VAL A 212 -3.62 -18.62 -32.08
N THR A 213 -3.90 -17.49 -32.76
CA THR A 213 -2.83 -16.58 -33.17
C THR A 213 -2.31 -15.76 -31.99
N ASN A 214 -1.03 -15.38 -32.01
CA ASN A 214 -0.43 -14.51 -31.02
C ASN A 214 -1.20 -13.18 -30.85
N LYS A 215 -1.67 -12.61 -31.96
CA LYS A 215 -2.52 -11.42 -31.96
C LYS A 215 -3.83 -11.63 -31.18
N THR A 216 -4.40 -12.84 -31.26
CA THR A 216 -5.62 -13.21 -30.53
C THR A 216 -5.36 -13.24 -29.03
N ILE A 217 -4.20 -13.76 -28.57
CA ILE A 217 -3.83 -13.75 -27.17
C ILE A 217 -3.62 -12.33 -26.66
N ILE A 218 -2.83 -11.52 -27.36
CA ILE A 218 -2.56 -10.11 -26.97
C ILE A 218 -3.84 -9.29 -26.86
N ASN A 219 -4.83 -9.52 -27.72
CA ASN A 219 -6.11 -8.81 -27.67
C ASN A 219 -7.06 -9.28 -26.57
N ARG A 220 -6.76 -10.41 -25.91
CA ARG A 220 -7.57 -11.00 -24.83
C ARG A 220 -6.92 -10.84 -23.44
N LEU A 221 -5.64 -10.43 -23.39
CA LEU A 221 -4.93 -10.03 -22.16
C LEU A 221 -5.22 -8.57 -21.83
#